data_b456a71f408dfb9c3e823e115644a3d3
#
_entry.id   b456a71f408dfb9c3e823e115644a3d3
#
_cell.length_a   1.000
_cell.length_b   1.000
_cell.length_c   1.000
_cell.angle_alpha   90.00
_cell.angle_beta   90.00
_cell.angle_gamma   90.00
#
_symmetry.space_group_name_H-M   'P 1'
#
loop_
_entity.id
_entity.type
_entity.pdbx_description
1 polymer ?
#
loop_
_entity_poly.entity_id
_entity_poly.type
_entity_poly.pdbx_seq_one_letter_code
_entity_poly.pdbx_strand_id
1 'polypeptide(L)'
;IGIETPRAFYDYEAKYTANDTTYICPAGLDEALEVKLRERSLEAFDILGASGWGRVDFLLDDNGTPWFLEVNTTPGMTDHSLLPQAAATVGVDFDDLVWRILETSL
;
A
#
# COMPACT_ATOMS: atom_id res chain seq x y z
N ILE A 1 -1.05 -4.86 -1.33
CA ILE A 1 -1.30 -5.59 -0.07
C ILE A 1 -2.77 -5.51 0.27
N GLY A 2 -3.36 -6.65 0.57
CA GLY A 2 -4.69 -6.73 1.15
C GLY A 2 -4.62 -6.64 2.67
N ILE A 3 -5.55 -5.91 3.26
CA ILE A 3 -5.66 -5.76 4.71
C ILE A 3 -7.06 -6.18 5.13
N GLU A 4 -7.13 -7.16 6.01
CA GLU A 4 -8.37 -7.67 6.57
C GLU A 4 -8.34 -7.55 8.08
N THR A 5 -9.38 -6.96 8.65
CA THR A 5 -9.52 -6.81 10.10
C THR A 5 -10.98 -6.97 10.49
N PRO A 6 -11.29 -7.61 11.62
CA PRO A 6 -12.66 -7.66 12.15
C PRO A 6 -13.13 -6.31 12.70
N ARG A 7 -12.24 -5.32 12.80
CA ARG A 7 -12.56 -3.97 13.28
C ARG A 7 -13.30 -3.20 12.20
N ALA A 8 -14.21 -2.30 12.61
CA ALA A 8 -14.94 -1.43 11.69
C ALA A 8 -14.02 -0.46 10.93
N PHE A 9 -12.89 -0.08 11.55
CA PHE A 9 -11.92 0.85 10.97
C PHE A 9 -10.51 0.30 11.11
N TYR A 10 -9.67 0.63 10.14
CA TYR A 10 -8.23 0.38 10.22
C TYR A 10 -7.58 1.52 11.02
N ASP A 11 -7.89 1.57 12.32
CA ASP A 11 -7.42 2.59 13.24
C ASP A 11 -5.98 2.32 13.72
N TYR A 12 -5.50 3.15 14.64
CA TYR A 12 -4.14 3.02 15.19
C TYR A 12 -3.94 1.65 15.85
N GLU A 13 -4.92 1.18 16.60
CA GLU A 13 -4.84 -0.11 17.29
C GLU A 13 -4.74 -1.27 16.29
N ALA A 14 -5.55 -1.25 15.23
CA ALA A 14 -5.49 -2.27 14.18
C ALA A 14 -4.16 -2.22 13.42
N LYS A 15 -3.60 -1.04 13.21
CA LYS A 15 -2.32 -0.85 12.49
C LYS A 15 -1.10 -1.33 13.28
N TYR A 16 -1.07 -1.11 14.58
CA TYR A 16 0.18 -1.23 15.35
C TYR A 16 0.11 -2.16 16.56
N THR A 17 -1.04 -2.34 17.18
CA THR A 17 -1.16 -3.06 18.45
C THR A 17 -2.08 -4.27 18.41
N ALA A 18 -3.09 -4.29 17.54
CA ALA A 18 -4.01 -5.40 17.43
C ALA A 18 -3.38 -6.58 16.67
N ASN A 19 -3.65 -7.81 17.13
CA ASN A 19 -3.18 -9.04 16.50
C ASN A 19 -4.23 -9.67 15.57
N ASP A 20 -5.41 -9.05 15.45
CA ASP A 20 -6.53 -9.54 14.66
C ASP A 20 -6.55 -9.01 13.21
N THR A 21 -5.62 -8.13 12.86
CA THR A 21 -5.46 -7.62 11.49
C THR A 21 -4.59 -8.57 10.67
N THR A 22 -5.10 -8.97 9.52
CA THR A 22 -4.38 -9.86 8.60
C THR A 22 -3.87 -9.07 7.39
N TYR A 23 -2.62 -9.30 7.05
CA TYR A 23 -1.96 -8.69 5.88
C TYR A 23 -1.70 -9.76 4.82
N ILE A 24 -2.15 -9.51 3.59
CA ILE A 24 -2.02 -10.44 2.47
C ILE A 24 -1.19 -9.78 1.37
N CYS A 25 -0.04 -10.34 1.08
CA CYS A 25 0.87 -9.82 0.06
C CYS A 25 1.49 -10.97 -0.75
N PRO A 26 1.23 -11.08 -2.07
CA PRO A 26 0.31 -10.24 -2.88
C PRO A 26 -1.13 -10.28 -2.39
N ALA A 27 -1.95 -9.30 -2.78
CA ALA A 27 -3.30 -9.13 -2.25
C ALA A 27 -4.29 -10.25 -2.62
N GLY A 28 -3.92 -11.14 -3.55
CA GLY A 28 -4.77 -12.25 -3.96
C GLY A 28 -5.95 -11.83 -4.86
N LEU A 29 -5.88 -10.65 -5.44
CA LEU A 29 -6.88 -10.16 -6.38
C LEU A 29 -6.69 -10.77 -7.76
N ASP A 30 -7.74 -10.79 -8.58
CA ASP A 30 -7.58 -11.20 -9.96
C ASP A 30 -6.68 -10.19 -10.72
N GLU A 31 -6.08 -10.66 -11.82
CA GLU A 31 -5.10 -9.87 -12.57
C GLU A 31 -5.71 -8.58 -13.12
N ALA A 32 -6.95 -8.62 -13.62
CA ALA A 32 -7.61 -7.45 -14.17
C ALA A 32 -7.83 -6.36 -13.11
N LEU A 33 -8.26 -6.73 -11.92
CA LEU A 33 -8.45 -5.79 -10.82
C LEU A 33 -7.11 -5.24 -10.32
N GLU A 34 -6.09 -6.06 -10.25
CA GLU A 34 -4.75 -5.64 -9.84
C GLU A 34 -4.16 -4.62 -10.80
N VAL A 35 -4.28 -4.84 -12.11
CA VAL A 35 -3.86 -3.89 -13.14
C VAL A 35 -4.63 -2.58 -13.01
N LYS A 36 -5.93 -2.65 -12.82
CA LYS A 36 -6.77 -1.46 -12.62
C LYS A 36 -6.33 -0.65 -11.40
N LEU A 37 -6.04 -1.30 -10.29
CA LEU A 37 -5.57 -0.62 -9.08
C LEU A 37 -4.21 0.04 -9.29
N ARG A 38 -3.30 -0.58 -10.02
CA ARG A 38 -2.01 0.03 -10.37
C ARG A 38 -2.20 1.29 -11.20
N GLU A 39 -3.04 1.22 -12.22
CA GLU A 39 -3.32 2.37 -13.09
C GLU A 39 -3.97 3.52 -12.30
N ARG A 40 -4.95 3.22 -11.48
CA ARG A 40 -5.62 4.21 -10.63
C ARG A 40 -4.68 4.81 -9.60
N SER A 41 -3.77 4.03 -9.07
CA SER A 41 -2.76 4.52 -8.13
C SER A 41 -1.83 5.56 -8.79
N LEU A 42 -1.35 5.28 -9.98
CA LEU A 42 -0.51 6.21 -10.72
C LEU A 42 -1.26 7.48 -11.12
N GLU A 43 -2.51 7.36 -11.55
CA GLU A 43 -3.36 8.52 -11.86
C GLU A 43 -3.56 9.41 -10.63
N ALA A 44 -3.90 8.83 -9.49
CA ALA A 44 -4.12 9.57 -8.25
C ALA A 44 -2.84 10.31 -7.81
N PHE A 45 -1.71 9.63 -7.92
CA PHE A 45 -0.41 10.18 -7.57
C PHE A 45 -0.09 11.41 -8.44
N ASP A 46 -0.27 11.29 -9.75
CA ASP A 46 -0.02 12.36 -10.70
C ASP A 46 -0.98 13.53 -10.53
N ILE A 47 -2.26 13.27 -10.36
CA ILE A 47 -3.30 14.32 -10.20
C ILE A 47 -3.01 15.17 -8.97
N LEU A 48 -2.54 14.56 -7.88
CA LEU A 48 -2.21 15.25 -6.65
C LEU A 48 -0.83 15.94 -6.69
N GLY A 49 -0.12 15.85 -7.81
CA GLY A 49 1.20 16.46 -7.95
C GLY A 49 2.30 15.78 -7.15
N ALA A 50 2.07 14.54 -6.71
CA ALA A 50 3.07 13.78 -5.98
C ALA A 50 4.17 13.28 -6.90
N SER A 51 5.37 13.10 -6.35
CA SER A 51 6.52 12.58 -7.09
C SER A 51 7.41 11.75 -6.19
N GLY A 52 8.28 10.94 -6.79
CA GLY A 52 9.21 10.10 -6.06
C GLY A 52 8.57 8.78 -5.64
N TRP A 53 8.05 8.72 -4.44
CA TRP A 53 7.49 7.50 -3.86
C TRP A 53 6.29 7.81 -2.97
N GLY A 54 5.49 6.79 -2.69
CA GLY A 54 4.32 6.94 -1.86
C GLY A 54 3.49 5.67 -1.81
N ARG A 55 2.34 5.74 -1.15
CA ARG A 55 1.39 4.65 -1.07
C ARG A 55 -0.01 5.18 -1.36
N VAL A 56 -0.76 4.46 -2.16
CA VAL A 56 -2.16 4.79 -2.45
C VAL A 56 -3.05 3.73 -1.79
N ASP A 57 -4.03 4.18 -1.05
CA ASP A 57 -4.94 3.32 -0.31
C ASP A 57 -6.33 3.31 -0.94
N PHE A 58 -6.90 2.12 -1.07
CA PHE A 58 -8.24 1.88 -1.57
C PHE A 58 -9.05 1.03 -0.61
N LEU A 59 -10.36 1.23 -0.64
CA LEU A 59 -11.32 0.32 -0.05
C LEU A 59 -12.00 -0.47 -1.16
N LEU A 60 -12.03 -1.79 -1.06
CA LEU A 60 -12.82 -2.63 -1.96
C LEU A 60 -14.17 -2.91 -1.31
N ASP A 61 -15.25 -2.64 -2.04
CA ASP A 61 -16.59 -3.00 -1.59
C ASP A 61 -16.90 -4.48 -1.86
N ASP A 62 -18.07 -4.94 -1.46
CA ASP A 62 -18.48 -6.33 -1.63
C ASP A 62 -18.60 -6.75 -3.11
N ASN A 63 -18.72 -5.79 -4.02
CA ASN A 63 -18.77 -6.03 -5.46
C ASN A 63 -17.38 -6.01 -6.10
N GLY A 64 -16.32 -5.80 -5.31
CA GLY A 64 -14.95 -5.68 -5.81
C GLY A 64 -14.65 -4.33 -6.46
N THR A 65 -15.49 -3.31 -6.25
CA THR A 65 -15.25 -1.97 -6.76
C THR A 65 -14.27 -1.23 -5.85
N PRO A 66 -13.16 -0.70 -6.38
CA PRO A 66 -12.21 0.06 -5.58
C PRO A 66 -12.68 1.51 -5.38
N TRP A 67 -12.61 1.95 -4.14
CA TRP A 67 -12.87 3.33 -3.74
C TRP A 67 -11.58 3.94 -3.21
N PHE A 68 -11.15 5.03 -3.81
CA PHE A 68 -9.94 5.73 -3.40
C PHE A 68 -10.14 6.33 -2.00
N LEU A 69 -9.14 6.13 -1.13
CA LEU A 69 -9.12 6.71 0.21
C LEU A 69 -8.13 7.85 0.31
N GLU A 70 -6.85 7.56 0.10
CA GLU A 70 -5.79 8.56 0.28
C GLU A 70 -4.53 8.20 -0.49
N VAL A 71 -3.68 9.22 -0.69
CA VAL A 71 -2.28 9.06 -1.04
C VAL A 71 -1.45 9.42 0.19
N ASN A 72 -0.58 8.51 0.62
CA ASN A 72 0.37 8.75 1.69
C ASN A 72 1.77 8.97 1.07
N THR A 73 2.28 10.19 1.17
CA THR A 73 3.58 10.56 0.59
C THR A 73 4.76 10.28 1.52
N THR A 74 4.50 9.85 2.74
CA THR A 74 5.54 9.45 3.71
C THR A 74 5.13 8.16 4.41
N PRO A 75 4.93 7.05 3.66
CA PRO A 75 4.55 5.78 4.29
C PRO A 75 5.62 5.30 5.25
N GLY A 76 5.19 4.58 6.28
CA GLY A 76 6.08 4.02 7.29
C GLY A 76 7.13 3.10 6.70
N MET A 77 8.30 3.07 7.36
CA MET A 77 9.48 2.30 6.93
C MET A 77 10.02 1.45 8.07
N THR A 78 9.13 0.77 8.79
CA THR A 78 9.50 -0.20 9.83
C THR A 78 9.42 -1.63 9.28
N ASP A 79 9.88 -2.61 10.05
CA ASP A 79 9.77 -4.04 9.71
C ASP A 79 8.34 -4.48 9.45
N HIS A 80 7.38 -3.80 10.06
CA HIS A 80 5.94 -4.13 9.98
C HIS A 80 5.17 -3.21 9.03
N SER A 81 5.84 -2.26 8.39
CA SER A 81 5.21 -1.30 7.49
C SER A 81 4.87 -1.92 6.14
N LEU A 82 3.83 -1.39 5.50
CA LEU A 82 3.26 -1.97 4.28
C LEU A 82 4.21 -1.84 3.07
N LEU A 83 4.87 -0.69 2.92
CA LEU A 83 5.75 -0.48 1.77
C LEU A 83 6.92 -1.46 1.74
N PRO A 84 7.67 -1.68 2.84
CA PRO A 84 8.71 -2.72 2.86
C PRO A 84 8.18 -4.12 2.58
N GLN A 85 6.98 -4.47 3.06
CA GLN A 85 6.36 -5.75 2.77
C GLN A 85 6.07 -5.92 1.28
N ALA A 86 5.50 -4.90 0.64
CA ALA A 86 5.21 -4.92 -0.78
C ALA A 86 6.49 -5.04 -1.63
N ALA A 87 7.52 -4.29 -1.26
CA ALA A 87 8.81 -4.33 -1.95
C ALA A 87 9.46 -5.71 -1.85
N ALA A 88 9.46 -6.31 -0.66
CA ALA A 88 10.02 -7.65 -0.44
C ALA A 88 9.34 -8.71 -1.32
N THR A 89 8.03 -8.59 -1.54
CA THR A 89 7.25 -9.51 -2.38
C THR A 89 7.74 -9.53 -3.82
N VAL A 90 8.28 -8.41 -4.32
CA VAL A 90 8.83 -8.32 -5.69
C VAL A 90 10.36 -8.39 -5.71
N GLY A 91 10.99 -8.84 -4.63
CA GLY A 91 12.42 -9.09 -4.57
C GLY A 91 13.29 -7.88 -4.23
N VAL A 92 12.69 -6.81 -3.72
CA VAL A 92 13.41 -5.60 -3.28
C VAL A 92 13.51 -5.65 -1.75
N ASP A 93 14.72 -5.88 -1.22
CA ASP A 93 14.94 -5.91 0.23
C ASP A 93 14.90 -4.50 0.84
N PHE A 94 14.92 -4.44 2.15
CA PHE A 94 14.79 -3.17 2.88
C PHE A 94 15.91 -2.18 2.53
N ASP A 95 17.14 -2.63 2.49
CA ASP A 95 18.29 -1.76 2.21
C ASP A 95 18.23 -1.19 0.79
N ASP A 96 17.91 -2.03 -0.19
CA ASP A 96 17.74 -1.62 -1.57
C ASP A 96 16.56 -0.66 -1.73
N LEU A 97 15.45 -0.91 -1.03
CA LEU A 97 14.30 -0.03 -1.03
C LEU A 97 14.65 1.36 -0.51
N VAL A 98 15.33 1.44 0.61
CA VAL A 98 15.78 2.72 1.20
C VAL A 98 16.65 3.50 0.22
N TRP A 99 17.59 2.81 -0.43
CA TRP A 99 18.45 3.43 -1.43
C TRP A 99 17.66 3.97 -2.63
N ARG A 100 16.73 3.19 -3.15
CA ARG A 100 15.88 3.60 -4.28
C ARG A 100 15.02 4.82 -3.94
N ILE A 101 14.50 4.87 -2.73
CA ILE A 101 13.73 6.03 -2.25
C ILE A 101 14.62 7.27 -2.20
N LEU A 102 15.83 7.16 -1.67
CA LEU A 102 16.79 8.26 -1.62
C LEU A 102 17.11 8.77 -3.04
N GLU A 103 17.29 7.87 -3.98
CA GLU A 103 17.58 8.24 -5.38
C GLU A 103 16.48 9.09 -5.99
N THR A 104 15.22 8.93 -5.58
CA THR A 104 14.11 9.72 -6.12
C THR A 104 14.19 11.20 -5.76
N SER A 105 15.00 11.59 -4.78
CA SER A 105 15.16 12.97 -4.34
C SER A 105 16.49 13.59 -4.77
N LEU A 106 17.28 12.88 -5.53
CA LEU A 106 18.58 13.37 -6.03
C LEU A 106 18.47 14.09 -7.38
#